data_4777942be2df4634b7d14a0224799c2c
#
_entry.id   4777942be2df4634b7d14a0224799c2c
#
_cell.length_a   1.000
_cell.length_b   1.000
_cell.length_c   1.000
_cell.angle_alpha   90.00
_cell.angle_beta   90.00
_cell.angle_gamma   90.00
#
_symmetry.space_group_name_H-M   'P 1'
#
loop_
_entity.id
_entity.type
_entity.pdbx_description
1 polymer ?
#
loop_
_entity_poly.entity_id
_entity_poly.type
_entity_poly.pdbx_seq_one_letter_code
_entity_poly.pdbx_strand_id
1 'polypeptide(L)'
;MYTHGHVDHVFGTPVFDAENAELGRPRAKVLAHEEVDPRFDRYIATAGYNGVVNQRQFQLPAFQWPTDYRRPDVTYRDHLDVTVGDTRFELHHARGETDDATWVWVPDRKVLCPGDVIIWCAPNAGNPQKVQRFAKDWAVALRAMADLGAE
;
A
#
# COMPACT_ATOMS: atom_id res chain seq x y z
N MET A 1 7.79 4.36 -0.57
CA MET A 1 6.69 4.19 0.39
C MET A 1 5.79 3.03 -0.02
N TYR A 2 5.04 2.45 0.91
CA TYR A 2 3.95 1.54 0.59
C TYR A 2 2.64 2.31 0.48
N THR A 3 1.87 2.05 -0.58
CA THR A 3 0.50 2.57 -0.68
C THR A 3 -0.44 1.83 0.25
N HIS A 4 -0.21 0.53 0.46
CA HIS A 4 -0.91 -0.32 1.42
C HIS A 4 -0.18 -1.68 1.52
N GLY A 5 -0.60 -2.54 2.43
CA GLY A 5 0.13 -3.77 2.77
C GLY A 5 -0.22 -5.01 1.92
N HIS A 6 -0.80 -4.89 0.73
CA HIS A 6 -0.96 -6.03 -0.16
C HIS A 6 0.38 -6.48 -0.74
N VAL A 7 0.53 -7.77 -0.98
CA VAL A 7 1.80 -8.42 -1.37
C VAL A 7 2.38 -7.86 -2.68
N ASP A 8 1.55 -7.55 -3.65
CA ASP A 8 1.93 -6.99 -4.94
C ASP A 8 2.41 -5.53 -4.86
N HIS A 9 2.17 -4.84 -3.73
CA HIS A 9 2.64 -3.48 -3.49
C HIS A 9 3.87 -3.38 -2.59
N VAL A 10 4.29 -4.47 -1.94
CA VAL A 10 5.38 -4.41 -0.96
C VAL A 10 6.60 -5.28 -1.31
N PHE A 11 6.43 -6.39 -2.02
CA PHE A 11 7.51 -7.35 -2.28
C PHE A 11 8.52 -6.92 -3.36
N GLY A 12 8.35 -5.77 -4.00
CA GLY A 12 9.37 -5.16 -4.85
C GLY A 12 10.50 -4.45 -4.07
N THR A 13 10.28 -4.12 -2.80
CA THR A 13 11.23 -3.32 -2.00
C THR A 13 12.60 -3.98 -1.78
N PRO A 14 12.72 -5.30 -1.55
CA PRO A 14 14.01 -5.95 -1.38
C PRO A 14 14.95 -5.81 -2.60
N VAL A 15 14.41 -5.63 -3.80
CA VAL A 15 15.21 -5.40 -5.01
C VAL A 15 15.97 -4.07 -4.91
N PHE A 16 15.30 -3.02 -4.45
CA PHE A 16 15.95 -1.71 -4.24
C PHE A 16 16.93 -1.73 -3.08
N ASP A 17 16.64 -2.49 -2.00
CA ASP A 17 17.58 -2.67 -0.89
C ASP A 17 18.87 -3.36 -1.36
N ALA A 18 18.75 -4.39 -2.20
CA ALA A 18 19.89 -5.11 -2.78
C ALA A 18 20.71 -4.20 -3.71
N GLU A 19 20.07 -3.48 -4.62
CA GLU A 19 20.73 -2.52 -5.53
C GLU A 19 21.50 -1.44 -4.74
N ASN A 20 20.88 -0.87 -3.70
CA ASN A 20 21.56 0.11 -2.88
C ASN A 20 22.80 -0.47 -2.18
N ALA A 21 22.71 -1.71 -1.69
CA ALA A 21 23.85 -2.39 -1.08
C ALA A 21 24.99 -2.61 -2.08
N GLU A 22 24.70 -3.07 -3.30
CA GLU A 22 25.69 -3.24 -4.38
C GLU A 22 26.38 -1.94 -4.78
N LEU A 23 25.64 -0.82 -4.76
CA LEU A 23 26.14 0.50 -5.10
C LEU A 23 26.78 1.23 -3.90
N GLY A 24 26.90 0.59 -2.73
CA GLY A 24 27.44 1.20 -1.51
C GLY A 24 26.59 2.38 -1.00
N ARG A 25 25.30 2.41 -1.33
CA ARG A 25 24.35 3.46 -0.92
C ARG A 25 23.65 3.07 0.38
N PRO A 26 23.22 4.04 1.19
CA PRO A 26 22.38 3.74 2.35
C PRO A 26 21.05 3.12 1.90
N ARG A 27 20.53 2.23 2.72
CA ARG A 27 19.22 1.61 2.53
C ARG A 27 18.13 2.68 2.51
N ALA A 28 17.25 2.63 1.53
CA ALA A 28 16.12 3.55 1.44
C ALA A 28 15.15 3.34 2.61
N LYS A 29 14.66 4.43 3.21
CA LYS A 29 13.61 4.36 4.21
C LYS A 29 12.27 4.04 3.57
N VAL A 30 11.56 3.08 4.12
CA VAL A 30 10.19 2.76 3.75
C VAL A 30 9.23 3.52 4.66
N LEU A 31 8.34 4.29 4.04
CA LEU A 31 7.27 5.03 4.72
C LEU A 31 5.96 4.29 4.48
N ALA A 32 5.08 4.22 5.49
CA ALA A 32 3.76 3.61 5.36
C ALA A 32 2.79 4.11 6.42
N HIS A 33 1.50 3.88 6.23
CA HIS A 33 0.50 4.05 7.28
C HIS A 33 0.75 3.05 8.43
N GLU A 34 0.42 3.45 9.67
CA GLU A 34 0.68 2.62 10.88
C GLU A 34 -0.01 1.25 10.85
N GLU A 35 -1.13 1.10 10.15
CA GLU A 35 -1.87 -0.17 10.04
C GLU A 35 -1.25 -1.18 9.05
N VAL A 36 -0.16 -0.82 8.35
CA VAL A 36 0.56 -1.75 7.48
C VAL A 36 1.25 -2.86 8.28
N ASP A 37 1.87 -2.53 9.41
CA ASP A 37 2.53 -3.52 10.27
C ASP A 37 1.55 -4.55 10.87
N PRO A 38 0.42 -4.15 11.49
CA PRO A 38 -0.60 -5.10 11.93
C PRO A 38 -1.15 -5.98 10.79
N ARG A 39 -1.23 -5.44 9.57
CA ARG A 39 -1.62 -6.21 8.40
C ARG A 39 -0.59 -7.29 8.06
N PHE A 40 0.70 -6.98 8.11
CA PHE A 40 1.75 -7.98 7.90
C PHE A 40 1.70 -9.08 8.96
N ASP A 41 1.51 -8.73 10.23
CA ASP A 41 1.36 -9.70 11.32
C ASP A 41 0.17 -10.64 11.06
N ARG A 42 -0.97 -10.10 10.63
CA ARG A 42 -2.13 -10.91 10.25
C ARG A 42 -1.81 -11.83 9.07
N TYR A 43 -1.14 -11.35 8.03
CA TYR A 43 -0.77 -12.18 6.87
C TYR A 43 0.20 -13.30 7.23
N ILE A 44 1.16 -13.04 8.11
CA ILE A 44 2.07 -14.06 8.65
C ILE A 44 1.28 -15.11 9.43
N ALA A 45 0.40 -14.67 10.34
CA ALA A 45 -0.42 -15.57 11.15
C ALA A 45 -1.39 -16.42 10.30
N THR A 46 -1.85 -15.90 9.17
CA THR A 46 -2.80 -16.59 8.27
C THR A 46 -2.16 -17.14 7.00
N ALA A 47 -0.84 -17.25 6.94
CA ALA A 47 -0.10 -17.59 5.72
C ALA A 47 -0.56 -18.90 5.08
N GLY A 48 -0.80 -19.94 5.88
CA GLY A 48 -1.30 -21.23 5.39
C GLY A 48 -2.66 -21.11 4.71
N TYR A 49 -3.60 -20.40 5.34
CA TYR A 49 -4.93 -20.14 4.76
C TYR A 49 -4.85 -19.33 3.47
N ASN A 50 -4.10 -18.21 3.49
CA ASN A 50 -3.89 -17.37 2.33
C ASN A 50 -3.23 -18.14 1.18
N GLY A 51 -2.28 -19.03 1.49
CA GLY A 51 -1.65 -19.91 0.51
C GLY A 51 -2.68 -20.78 -0.21
N VAL A 52 -3.51 -21.51 0.54
CA VAL A 52 -4.55 -22.40 -0.04
C VAL A 52 -5.56 -21.62 -0.88
N VAL A 53 -6.01 -20.46 -0.42
CA VAL A 53 -6.96 -19.62 -1.17
C VAL A 53 -6.35 -19.17 -2.49
N ASN A 54 -5.11 -18.67 -2.48
CA ASN A 54 -4.46 -18.17 -3.68
C ASN A 54 -4.06 -19.31 -4.66
N GLN A 55 -3.64 -20.47 -4.14
CA GLN A 55 -3.45 -21.68 -4.97
C GLN A 55 -4.69 -22.00 -5.81
N ARG A 56 -5.86 -21.94 -5.21
CA ARG A 56 -7.13 -22.19 -5.90
C ARG A 56 -7.53 -21.08 -6.83
N GLN A 57 -7.42 -19.82 -6.40
CA GLN A 57 -7.84 -18.65 -7.16
C GLN A 57 -7.03 -18.48 -8.45
N PHE A 58 -5.71 -18.67 -8.36
CA PHE A 58 -4.78 -18.44 -9.46
C PHE A 58 -4.32 -19.73 -10.17
N GLN A 59 -4.85 -20.89 -9.75
CA GLN A 59 -4.45 -22.21 -10.30
C GLN A 59 -2.94 -22.47 -10.15
N LEU A 60 -2.34 -22.06 -9.05
CA LEU A 60 -0.91 -22.18 -8.75
C LEU A 60 -0.70 -23.15 -7.56
N PRO A 61 -0.73 -24.48 -7.76
CA PRO A 61 -0.76 -25.46 -6.65
C PRO A 61 0.50 -25.44 -5.76
N ALA A 62 1.61 -24.95 -6.27
CA ALA A 62 2.87 -24.84 -5.52
C ALA A 62 3.04 -23.47 -4.80
N PHE A 63 2.09 -22.54 -4.96
CA PHE A 63 2.20 -21.23 -4.36
C PHE A 63 2.19 -21.30 -2.83
N GLN A 64 3.12 -20.60 -2.21
CA GLN A 64 3.17 -20.40 -0.76
C GLN A 64 3.02 -18.90 -0.46
N TRP A 65 2.21 -18.57 0.54
CA TRP A 65 2.07 -17.19 0.95
C TRP A 65 3.36 -16.69 1.60
N PRO A 66 3.92 -15.58 1.14
CA PRO A 66 5.16 -15.06 1.69
C PRO A 66 4.98 -14.56 3.14
N THR A 67 6.03 -14.68 3.95
CA THR A 67 6.02 -14.26 5.36
C THR A 67 7.17 -13.33 5.72
N ASP A 68 8.12 -13.11 4.80
CA ASP A 68 9.27 -12.23 4.99
C ASP A 68 8.97 -10.82 4.47
N TYR A 69 8.26 -10.04 5.30
CA TYR A 69 7.87 -8.68 4.97
C TYR A 69 8.95 -7.66 5.34
N ARG A 70 9.33 -6.81 4.39
CA ARG A 70 10.14 -5.62 4.66
C ARG A 70 9.26 -4.58 5.37
N ARG A 71 9.41 -4.49 6.70
CA ARG A 71 8.60 -3.58 7.50
C ARG A 71 8.94 -2.11 7.26
N PRO A 72 7.99 -1.17 7.42
CA PRO A 72 8.24 0.26 7.35
C PRO A 72 9.29 0.72 8.36
N ASP A 73 10.10 1.71 7.96
CA ASP A 73 11.05 2.38 8.87
C ASP A 73 10.42 3.60 9.55
N VAL A 74 9.42 4.19 8.93
CA VAL A 74 8.65 5.33 9.44
C VAL A 74 7.18 5.09 9.18
N THR A 75 6.37 5.25 10.21
CA THR A 75 4.91 5.16 10.11
C THR A 75 4.25 6.49 10.42
N TYR A 76 3.05 6.70 9.89
CA TYR A 76 2.22 7.85 10.17
C TYR A 76 0.75 7.43 10.25
N ARG A 77 -0.12 8.31 10.77
CA ARG A 77 -1.54 8.01 10.97
C ARG A 77 -2.44 8.66 9.92
N ASP A 78 -2.47 9.98 9.84
CA ASP A 78 -3.43 10.68 9.00
C ASP A 78 -2.76 11.29 7.76
N HIS A 79 -1.63 11.95 7.97
CA HIS A 79 -0.91 12.70 6.95
C HIS A 79 0.58 12.76 7.25
N LEU A 80 1.41 12.79 6.20
CA LEU A 80 2.85 12.98 6.30
C LEU A 80 3.37 13.75 5.10
N ASP A 81 4.05 14.87 5.35
CA ASP A 81 4.83 15.56 4.32
C ASP A 81 6.27 15.05 4.29
N VAL A 82 6.76 14.78 3.09
CA VAL A 82 8.13 14.33 2.85
C VAL A 82 8.72 15.10 1.69
N THR A 83 9.97 15.56 1.85
CA THR A 83 10.72 16.17 0.75
C THR A 83 11.88 15.27 0.36
N VAL A 84 12.00 14.97 -0.93
CA VAL A 84 13.11 14.20 -1.49
C VAL A 84 13.75 15.03 -2.60
N GLY A 85 14.97 15.47 -2.39
CA GLY A 85 15.59 16.47 -3.24
C GLY A 85 14.84 17.81 -3.12
N ASP A 86 14.32 18.28 -4.22
CA ASP A 86 13.51 19.50 -4.34
C ASP A 86 12.00 19.22 -4.48
N THR A 87 11.59 17.96 -4.42
CA THR A 87 10.21 17.56 -4.64
C THR A 87 9.50 17.24 -3.32
N ARG A 88 8.35 17.88 -3.09
CA ARG A 88 7.47 17.63 -1.97
C ARG A 88 6.45 16.56 -2.32
N PHE A 89 6.24 15.65 -1.37
CA PHE A 89 5.24 14.60 -1.41
C PHE A 89 4.32 14.73 -0.20
N GLU A 90 3.04 14.78 -0.41
CA GLU A 90 2.02 14.76 0.63
C GLU A 90 1.37 13.38 0.65
N LEU A 91 1.57 12.65 1.74
CA LEU A 91 1.03 11.31 1.95
C LEU A 91 -0.25 11.43 2.77
N HIS A 92 -1.35 10.94 2.26
CA HIS A 92 -2.65 11.02 2.91
C HIS A 92 -3.21 9.62 3.14
N HIS A 93 -3.65 9.37 4.37
CA HIS A 93 -4.38 8.16 4.68
C HIS A 93 -5.81 8.22 4.15
N ALA A 94 -6.31 7.10 3.63
CA ALA A 94 -7.72 6.90 3.35
C ALA A 94 -8.08 5.43 3.46
N ARG A 95 -9.25 5.13 4.00
CA ARG A 95 -9.80 3.78 3.96
C ARG A 95 -10.55 3.57 2.65
N GLY A 96 -10.13 2.59 1.90
CA GLY A 96 -10.72 2.23 0.61
C GLY A 96 -10.79 0.72 0.46
N GLU A 97 -10.00 0.15 -0.42
CA GLU A 97 -9.85 -1.30 -0.53
C GLU A 97 -9.34 -1.92 0.77
N THR A 98 -8.46 -1.23 1.45
CA THR A 98 -7.89 -1.61 2.75
C THR A 98 -7.97 -0.47 3.76
N ASP A 99 -7.78 -0.80 5.03
CA ASP A 99 -7.80 0.14 6.14
C ASP A 99 -6.49 0.92 6.33
N ASP A 100 -5.43 0.52 5.63
CA ASP A 100 -4.07 1.07 5.68
C ASP A 100 -3.68 1.83 4.41
N ALA A 101 -4.64 2.16 3.55
CA ALA A 101 -4.32 2.74 2.25
C ALA A 101 -3.81 4.18 2.34
N THR A 102 -2.86 4.50 1.47
CA THR A 102 -2.24 5.82 1.30
C THR A 102 -2.33 6.24 -0.16
N TRP A 103 -2.74 7.47 -0.39
CA TRP A 103 -2.56 8.14 -1.68
C TRP A 103 -1.57 9.29 -1.53
N VAL A 104 -0.91 9.66 -2.62
CA VAL A 104 0.15 10.68 -2.61
C VAL A 104 -0.18 11.79 -3.58
N TRP A 105 -0.03 13.01 -3.11
CA TRP A 105 -0.06 14.22 -3.91
C TRP A 105 1.35 14.81 -4.05
N VAL A 106 1.70 15.22 -5.26
CA VAL A 106 2.95 15.94 -5.58
C VAL A 106 2.56 17.33 -6.10
N PRO A 107 2.41 18.32 -5.21
CA PRO A 107 1.78 19.61 -5.55
C PRO A 107 2.54 20.38 -6.64
N ASP A 108 3.87 20.40 -6.59
CA ASP A 108 4.70 21.13 -7.56
C ASP A 108 4.62 20.54 -8.98
N ARG A 109 4.13 19.34 -9.12
CA ARG A 109 4.01 18.63 -10.40
C ARG A 109 2.55 18.35 -10.78
N LYS A 110 1.59 18.67 -9.89
CA LYS A 110 0.17 18.35 -10.02
C LYS A 110 -0.07 16.84 -10.31
N VAL A 111 0.76 15.99 -9.75
CA VAL A 111 0.69 14.53 -9.93
C VAL A 111 0.02 13.90 -8.74
N LEU A 112 -0.99 13.07 -9.02
CA LEU A 112 -1.69 12.25 -8.04
C LEU A 112 -1.32 10.79 -8.23
N CYS A 113 -0.86 10.12 -7.15
CA CYS A 113 -0.63 8.69 -7.11
C CYS A 113 -1.64 8.05 -6.14
N PRO A 114 -2.78 7.56 -6.64
CA PRO A 114 -3.89 7.15 -5.77
C PRO A 114 -3.71 5.76 -5.15
N GLY A 115 -2.75 4.96 -5.61
CA GLY A 115 -2.71 3.53 -5.26
C GLY A 115 -4.04 2.87 -5.61
N ASP A 116 -4.42 1.84 -4.86
CA ASP A 116 -5.68 1.10 -5.06
C ASP A 116 -6.92 1.80 -4.47
N VAL A 117 -6.78 3.08 -4.10
CA VAL A 117 -7.97 3.93 -3.85
C VAL A 117 -8.70 4.21 -5.15
N ILE A 118 -8.03 4.20 -6.30
CA ILE A 118 -8.66 4.25 -7.63
C ILE A 118 -8.42 2.94 -8.35
N ILE A 119 -9.47 2.13 -8.45
CA ILE A 119 -9.52 0.92 -9.28
C ILE A 119 -10.65 1.06 -10.30
N TRP A 120 -10.50 0.45 -11.45
CA TRP A 120 -11.43 0.63 -12.57
C TRP A 120 -12.84 0.08 -12.35
N CYS A 121 -13.04 -0.77 -11.34
CA CYS A 121 -14.35 -1.33 -11.01
C CYS A 121 -14.79 -0.94 -9.59
N ALA A 122 -16.09 -0.95 -9.36
CA ALA A 122 -16.67 -0.67 -8.06
C ALA A 122 -16.10 -1.61 -6.98
N PRO A 123 -15.86 -1.12 -5.76
CA PRO A 123 -15.37 -1.96 -4.69
C PRO A 123 -16.32 -3.12 -4.41
N ASN A 124 -15.78 -4.32 -4.36
CA ASN A 124 -16.51 -5.49 -3.92
C ASN A 124 -16.73 -5.39 -2.40
N ALA A 125 -17.93 -5.04 -1.99
CA ALA A 125 -18.29 -4.85 -0.58
C ALA A 125 -18.52 -6.16 0.18
N GLY A 126 -18.53 -7.30 -0.50
CA GLY A 126 -18.92 -8.57 0.11
C GLY A 126 -18.03 -9.73 -0.28
N ASN A 127 -16.93 -9.91 0.45
CA ASN A 127 -16.15 -11.13 0.38
C ASN A 127 -15.91 -11.62 1.83
N PRO A 128 -16.35 -12.82 2.22
CA PRO A 128 -16.17 -13.32 3.58
C PRO A 128 -14.69 -13.51 3.99
N GLN A 129 -13.77 -13.41 3.05
CA GLN A 129 -12.33 -13.55 3.28
C GLN A 129 -11.61 -12.23 3.49
N LYS A 130 -12.25 -11.10 3.16
CA LYS A 130 -11.63 -9.78 3.25
C LYS A 130 -12.41 -8.89 4.22
N VAL A 131 -11.68 -8.03 4.93
CA VAL A 131 -12.26 -6.94 5.70
C VAL A 131 -13.21 -6.14 4.80
N GLN A 132 -14.36 -5.75 5.36
CA GLN A 132 -15.35 -4.94 4.66
C GLN A 132 -14.71 -3.69 4.08
N ARG A 133 -14.97 -3.40 2.82
CA ARG A 133 -14.46 -2.19 2.16
C ARG A 133 -15.26 -0.97 2.61
N PHE A 134 -14.58 0.15 2.76
CA PHE A 134 -15.11 1.39 3.35
C PHE A 134 -15.65 2.32 2.27
N ALA A 135 -16.77 1.97 1.64
CA ALA A 135 -17.32 2.68 0.48
C ALA A 135 -17.56 4.19 0.72
N LYS A 136 -17.99 4.58 1.92
CA LYS A 136 -18.20 5.98 2.28
C LYS A 136 -16.87 6.74 2.36
N ASP A 137 -15.89 6.19 3.05
CA ASP A 137 -14.56 6.79 3.22
C ASP A 137 -13.85 6.88 1.87
N TRP A 138 -14.02 5.85 1.04
CA TRP A 138 -13.53 5.84 -0.35
C TRP A 138 -14.11 6.98 -1.17
N ALA A 139 -15.42 7.21 -1.10
CA ALA A 139 -16.08 8.32 -1.80
C ALA A 139 -15.57 9.69 -1.33
N VAL A 140 -15.29 9.85 -0.03
CA VAL A 140 -14.69 11.08 0.53
C VAL A 140 -13.27 11.29 -0.03
N ALA A 141 -12.44 10.24 -0.02
CA ALA A 141 -11.09 10.31 -0.55
C ALA A 141 -11.06 10.68 -2.05
N LEU A 142 -11.92 10.05 -2.86
CA LEU A 142 -12.00 10.36 -4.29
C LEU A 142 -12.41 11.80 -4.57
N ARG A 143 -13.32 12.38 -3.77
CA ARG A 143 -13.66 13.81 -3.88
C ARG A 143 -12.49 14.71 -3.52
N ALA A 144 -11.80 14.40 -2.39
CA ALA A 144 -10.60 15.15 -2.00
C ALA A 144 -9.53 15.13 -3.11
N MET A 145 -9.31 13.97 -3.75
CA MET A 145 -8.38 13.83 -4.88
C MET A 145 -8.84 14.65 -6.10
N ALA A 146 -10.14 14.63 -6.41
CA ALA A 146 -10.69 15.39 -7.55
C ALA A 146 -10.54 16.91 -7.37
N ASP A 147 -10.66 17.40 -6.13
CA ASP A 147 -10.54 18.82 -5.81
C ASP A 147 -9.11 19.36 -5.91
N LEU A 148 -8.08 18.48 -5.98
CA LEU A 148 -6.67 18.90 -6.11
C LEU A 148 -6.31 19.43 -7.50
N GLY A 149 -7.10 19.16 -8.52
CA GLY A 149 -6.81 19.59 -9.90
C GLY A 149 -5.55 18.95 -10.47
N ALA A 150 -5.38 17.63 -10.27
CA ALA A 150 -4.31 16.84 -10.88
C ALA A 150 -4.38 16.92 -12.42
N GLU A 151 -3.22 16.88 -13.08
CA GLU A 151 -3.08 16.97 -14.55
C GLU A 151 -2.43 15.72 -15.12
#